data_38a9ef9f52354050e7fdd8671b262b02
#
_entry.id   38a9ef9f52354050e7fdd8671b262b02
#
_cell.length_a   1.000
_cell.length_b   1.000
_cell.length_c   1.000
_cell.angle_alpha   90.00
_cell.angle_beta   90.00
_cell.angle_gamma   90.00
#
_symmetry.space_group_name_H-M   'P 1'
#
loop_
_entity.id
_entity.type
_entity.pdbx_description
1 polymer ?
#
loop_
_entity_poly.entity_id
_entity_poly.type
_entity_poly.pdbx_seq_one_letter_code
_entity_poly.pdbx_strand_id
1 'polypeptide(L)'
;MYTLYSAGTPNGIKPTIMLEELKVPYDIKRVNISEGEQFKPEFLKISPNNKIPVIYDQENDFYLFESVAILEYLADKHQQFLPKDLKHRFNVLKWCYFQVGHIGPMFGQYGHFHRYAPEQVPYAKKRYADEVLRLIAVMDKELVQHAYISGTEYTIADMAIWPWLYCYENFYKATIDAKQFPHLIQWYQMIAQRPQVKAALAAYKD
;
A
#
# COMPACT_ATOMS: atom_id res chain seq x y z
N MET A 1 14.50 -6.19 -16.23
CA MET A 1 13.80 -7.12 -15.34
C MET A 1 13.91 -6.62 -13.90
N TYR A 2 12.90 -6.87 -13.07
CA TYR A 2 12.91 -6.41 -11.68
C TYR A 2 13.00 -7.58 -10.71
N THR A 3 13.64 -7.37 -9.55
CA THR A 3 13.55 -8.28 -8.40
C THR A 3 12.92 -7.54 -7.23
N LEU A 4 11.79 -8.04 -6.72
CA LEU A 4 11.07 -7.46 -5.61
C LEU A 4 11.30 -8.28 -4.34
N TYR A 5 11.98 -7.71 -3.36
CA TYR A 5 12.15 -8.27 -2.01
C TYR A 5 10.95 -7.86 -1.16
N SER A 6 10.07 -8.79 -0.84
CA SER A 6 8.76 -8.47 -0.27
C SER A 6 8.15 -9.59 0.57
N ALA A 7 7.04 -9.24 1.23
CA ALA A 7 6.16 -10.15 1.93
C ALA A 7 4.69 -9.72 1.71
N GLY A 8 3.74 -10.60 1.99
CA GLY A 8 2.30 -10.36 1.82
C GLY A 8 1.71 -9.35 2.82
N THR A 9 2.34 -8.21 2.98
CA THR A 9 1.91 -7.09 3.83
C THR A 9 1.33 -5.97 2.99
N PRO A 10 0.59 -5.02 3.56
CA PRO A 10 0.07 -3.88 2.81
C PRO A 10 1.15 -3.16 1.98
N ASN A 11 2.33 -2.97 2.58
CA ASN A 11 3.41 -2.28 1.89
C ASN A 11 4.06 -3.13 0.78
N GLY A 12 4.16 -4.45 0.98
CA GLY A 12 4.70 -5.37 -0.03
C GLY A 12 3.76 -5.56 -1.23
N ILE A 13 2.45 -5.53 -1.00
CA ILE A 13 1.43 -5.68 -2.04
C ILE A 13 1.44 -4.50 -3.02
N LYS A 14 1.74 -3.27 -2.57
CA LYS A 14 1.74 -2.06 -3.41
C LYS A 14 2.59 -2.20 -4.69
N PRO A 15 3.91 -2.45 -4.58
CA PRO A 15 4.74 -2.59 -5.78
C PRO A 15 4.39 -3.83 -6.60
N THR A 16 3.85 -4.89 -5.98
CA THR A 16 3.37 -6.05 -6.72
C THR A 16 2.19 -5.69 -7.61
N ILE A 17 1.20 -4.93 -7.08
CA ILE A 17 0.09 -4.40 -7.90
C ILE A 17 0.65 -3.57 -9.07
N MET A 18 1.61 -2.69 -8.81
CA MET A 18 2.19 -1.83 -9.85
C MET A 18 2.86 -2.64 -10.95
N LEU A 19 3.67 -3.65 -10.60
CA LEU A 19 4.36 -4.50 -11.58
C LEU A 19 3.37 -5.32 -12.42
N GLU A 20 2.30 -5.83 -11.81
CA GLU A 20 1.20 -6.51 -12.51
C GLU A 20 0.45 -5.56 -13.46
N GLU A 21 0.12 -4.33 -13.01
CA GLU A 21 -0.56 -3.33 -13.86
C GLU A 21 0.32 -2.88 -15.03
N LEU A 22 1.62 -2.77 -14.84
CA LEU A 22 2.58 -2.48 -15.90
C LEU A 22 2.81 -3.67 -16.85
N LYS A 23 2.45 -4.89 -16.44
CA LYS A 23 2.70 -6.14 -17.17
C LYS A 23 4.18 -6.33 -17.54
N VAL A 24 5.05 -5.97 -16.62
CA VAL A 24 6.51 -6.11 -16.78
C VAL A 24 7.01 -7.37 -16.07
N PRO A 25 8.05 -8.04 -16.58
CA PRO A 25 8.61 -9.24 -15.94
C PRO A 25 9.31 -8.89 -14.62
N TYR A 26 9.01 -9.67 -13.57
CA TYR A 26 9.62 -9.52 -12.27
C TYR A 26 9.67 -10.85 -11.51
N ASP A 27 10.61 -10.94 -10.56
CA ASP A 27 10.71 -12.03 -9.60
C ASP A 27 10.43 -11.52 -8.18
N ILE A 28 9.73 -12.30 -7.37
CA ILE A 28 9.56 -12.01 -5.96
C ILE A 28 10.55 -12.86 -5.15
N LYS A 29 11.44 -12.18 -4.41
CA LYS A 29 12.21 -12.78 -3.32
C LYS A 29 11.47 -12.53 -2.02
N ARG A 30 10.80 -13.56 -1.51
CA ARG A 30 10.09 -13.48 -0.23
C ARG A 30 11.07 -13.25 0.90
N VAL A 31 10.74 -12.31 1.78
CA VAL A 31 11.47 -12.00 3.02
C VAL A 31 10.60 -12.41 4.19
N ASN A 32 11.00 -13.44 4.92
CA ASN A 32 10.25 -13.90 6.09
C ASN A 32 10.48 -12.96 7.29
N ILE A 33 9.61 -11.94 7.39
CA ILE A 33 9.70 -10.95 8.45
C ILE A 33 9.37 -11.50 9.85
N SER A 34 8.67 -12.63 9.94
CA SER A 34 8.37 -13.30 11.21
C SER A 34 9.59 -14.05 11.77
N GLU A 35 10.53 -14.43 10.91
CA GLU A 35 11.81 -15.05 11.28
C GLU A 35 12.97 -14.05 11.35
N GLY A 36 12.69 -12.76 11.19
CA GLY A 36 13.70 -11.72 11.33
C GLY A 36 14.65 -11.59 10.13
N GLU A 37 14.29 -12.11 8.94
CA GLU A 37 15.15 -12.03 7.76
C GLU A 37 15.48 -10.59 7.35
N GLN A 38 14.61 -9.64 7.65
CA GLN A 38 14.83 -8.21 7.41
C GLN A 38 16.00 -7.63 8.22
N PHE A 39 16.51 -8.34 9.23
CA PHE A 39 17.66 -7.92 10.04
C PHE A 39 18.98 -8.56 9.58
N LYS A 40 18.95 -9.45 8.59
CA LYS A 40 20.16 -10.06 8.05
C LYS A 40 21.06 -9.00 7.40
N PRO A 41 22.39 -9.10 7.54
CA PRO A 41 23.33 -8.10 7.00
C PRO A 41 23.19 -7.86 5.49
N GLU A 42 22.88 -8.91 4.73
CA GLU A 42 22.66 -8.80 3.27
C GLU A 42 21.42 -7.98 2.93
N PHE A 43 20.34 -8.07 3.75
CA PHE A 43 19.15 -7.26 3.53
C PHE A 43 19.35 -5.81 3.98
N LEU A 44 20.07 -5.58 5.08
CA LEU A 44 20.38 -4.23 5.56
C LEU A 44 21.19 -3.40 4.56
N LYS A 45 22.00 -4.04 3.70
CA LYS A 45 22.73 -3.35 2.63
C LYS A 45 21.80 -2.71 1.59
N ILE A 46 20.63 -3.28 1.35
CA ILE A 46 19.65 -2.82 0.35
C ILE A 46 18.46 -2.08 0.98
N SER A 47 18.24 -2.25 2.29
CA SER A 47 17.22 -1.55 3.09
C SER A 47 17.77 -1.20 4.47
N PRO A 48 18.41 -0.03 4.63
CA PRO A 48 19.01 0.37 5.91
C PRO A 48 17.98 0.53 7.03
N ASN A 49 16.70 0.72 6.68
CA ASN A 49 15.57 0.77 7.62
C ASN A 49 15.05 -0.63 8.02
N ASN A 50 15.67 -1.72 7.55
CA ASN A 50 15.21 -3.10 7.80
C ASN A 50 13.71 -3.32 7.54
N LYS A 51 13.19 -2.74 6.49
CA LYS A 51 11.79 -2.88 6.07
C LYS A 51 11.68 -3.35 4.62
N ILE A 52 10.68 -4.16 4.36
CA ILE A 52 10.18 -4.46 3.02
C ILE A 52 9.14 -3.40 2.62
N PRO A 53 8.90 -3.19 1.32
CA PRO A 53 9.55 -3.79 0.17
C PRO A 53 10.86 -3.09 -0.23
N VAL A 54 11.67 -3.80 -1.01
CA VAL A 54 12.78 -3.23 -1.79
C VAL A 54 12.65 -3.74 -3.21
N ILE A 55 12.83 -2.88 -4.21
CA ILE A 55 12.95 -3.29 -5.61
C ILE A 55 14.39 -3.15 -6.08
N TYR A 56 14.85 -4.12 -6.86
CA TYR A 56 16.10 -4.04 -7.62
C TYR A 56 15.76 -3.92 -9.10
N ASP A 57 16.16 -2.84 -9.70
CA ASP A 57 16.09 -2.62 -11.15
C ASP A 57 17.40 -3.06 -11.79
N GLN A 58 17.39 -4.22 -12.47
CA GLN A 58 18.56 -4.79 -13.11
C GLN A 58 19.11 -3.94 -14.25
N GLU A 59 18.27 -3.16 -14.93
CA GLU A 59 18.69 -2.32 -16.04
C GLU A 59 19.56 -1.14 -15.59
N ASN A 60 19.19 -0.56 -14.44
CA ASN A 60 19.88 0.60 -13.87
C ASN A 60 20.85 0.25 -12.74
N ASP A 61 20.99 -1.04 -12.40
CA ASP A 61 21.76 -1.53 -11.24
C ASP A 61 21.41 -0.76 -9.95
N PHE A 62 20.10 -0.67 -9.66
CA PHE A 62 19.59 0.24 -8.64
C PHE A 62 18.65 -0.46 -7.67
N TYR A 63 18.96 -0.35 -6.36
CA TYR A 63 18.08 -0.76 -5.27
C TYR A 63 17.31 0.44 -4.74
N LEU A 64 15.99 0.28 -4.60
CA LEU A 64 15.12 1.31 -4.05
C LEU A 64 14.22 0.71 -2.96
N PHE A 65 14.24 1.28 -1.77
CA PHE A 65 13.29 1.01 -0.69
C PHE A 65 12.28 2.15 -0.59
N GLU A 66 11.29 2.06 0.31
CA GLU A 66 10.07 2.87 0.43
C GLU A 66 9.01 2.52 -0.62
N SER A 67 7.92 1.92 -0.16
CA SER A 67 6.88 1.37 -1.05
C SER A 67 6.29 2.40 -2.01
N VAL A 68 6.09 3.66 -1.58
CA VAL A 68 5.55 4.72 -2.44
C VAL A 68 6.62 5.29 -3.38
N ALA A 69 7.87 5.41 -2.94
CA ALA A 69 8.97 5.79 -3.83
C ALA A 69 9.15 4.76 -4.95
N ILE A 70 8.95 3.46 -4.66
CA ILE A 70 8.96 2.41 -5.68
C ILE A 70 7.82 2.62 -6.69
N LEU A 71 6.60 2.93 -6.22
CA LEU A 71 5.48 3.22 -7.12
C LEU A 71 5.78 4.43 -8.03
N GLU A 72 6.30 5.50 -7.45
CA GLU A 72 6.64 6.73 -8.17
C GLU A 72 7.75 6.49 -9.22
N TYR A 73 8.82 5.78 -8.82
CA TYR A 73 9.91 5.39 -9.73
C TYR A 73 9.42 4.57 -10.92
N LEU A 74 8.61 3.54 -10.66
CA LEU A 74 8.06 2.69 -11.72
C LEU A 74 7.09 3.47 -12.62
N ALA A 75 6.27 4.36 -12.05
CA ALA A 75 5.35 5.20 -12.81
C ALA A 75 6.10 6.16 -13.75
N ASP A 76 7.16 6.79 -13.27
CA ASP A 76 8.00 7.67 -14.07
C ASP A 76 8.79 6.91 -15.15
N LYS A 77 9.38 5.76 -14.79
CA LYS A 77 10.14 4.95 -15.74
C LYS A 77 9.25 4.42 -16.87
N HIS A 78 8.03 3.99 -16.57
CA HIS A 78 7.11 3.43 -17.56
C HIS A 78 6.07 4.42 -18.10
N GLN A 79 6.08 5.66 -17.62
CA GLN A 79 5.18 6.73 -18.04
C GLN A 79 3.69 6.36 -17.93
N GLN A 80 3.32 5.66 -16.83
CA GLN A 80 1.96 5.20 -16.55
C GLN A 80 1.59 5.46 -15.08
N PHE A 81 0.31 5.64 -14.81
CA PHE A 81 -0.29 5.77 -13.46
C PHE A 81 0.14 7.00 -12.65
N LEU A 82 0.91 7.92 -13.23
CA LEU A 82 1.27 9.21 -12.65
C LEU A 82 1.32 10.27 -13.74
N PRO A 83 0.43 11.28 -13.72
CA PRO A 83 0.40 12.34 -14.73
C PRO A 83 1.71 13.14 -14.80
N LYS A 84 2.06 13.61 -16.01
CA LYS A 84 3.22 14.49 -16.22
C LYS A 84 2.92 15.95 -15.90
N ASP A 85 1.70 16.38 -16.13
CA ASP A 85 1.27 17.74 -15.82
C ASP A 85 1.40 18.00 -14.31
N LEU A 86 2.01 19.11 -13.96
CA LEU A 86 2.38 19.45 -12.59
C LEU A 86 1.17 19.44 -11.63
N LYS A 87 0.05 20.02 -12.03
CA LYS A 87 -1.14 20.11 -11.19
C LYS A 87 -1.74 18.73 -10.93
N HIS A 88 -1.93 17.93 -11.97
CA HIS A 88 -2.51 16.60 -11.86
C HIS A 88 -1.55 15.65 -11.14
N ARG A 89 -0.24 15.76 -11.40
CA ARG A 89 0.80 15.00 -10.70
C ARG A 89 0.74 15.24 -9.18
N PHE A 90 0.71 16.49 -8.74
CA PHE A 90 0.65 16.80 -7.32
C PHE A 90 -0.71 16.47 -6.70
N ASN A 91 -1.78 16.43 -7.50
CA ASN A 91 -3.05 15.90 -7.03
C ASN A 91 -2.99 14.40 -6.69
N VAL A 92 -2.19 13.61 -7.41
CA VAL A 92 -1.89 12.21 -7.07
C VAL A 92 -0.95 12.12 -5.87
N LEU A 93 0.18 12.86 -5.90
CA LEU A 93 1.22 12.78 -4.88
C LEU A 93 0.73 13.20 -3.49
N LYS A 94 -0.19 14.17 -3.37
CA LYS A 94 -0.78 14.50 -2.06
C LYS A 94 -1.43 13.30 -1.38
N TRP A 95 -2.10 12.42 -2.15
CA TRP A 95 -2.72 11.21 -1.62
C TRP A 95 -1.69 10.11 -1.33
N CYS A 96 -0.61 10.05 -2.10
CA CYS A 96 0.53 9.20 -1.78
C CYS A 96 1.17 9.61 -0.44
N TYR A 97 1.40 10.90 -0.23
CA TYR A 97 1.95 11.42 1.05
C TYR A 97 0.94 11.30 2.19
N PHE A 98 -0.34 11.46 1.93
CA PHE A 98 -1.40 11.17 2.91
C PHE A 98 -1.37 9.70 3.34
N GLN A 99 -1.12 8.78 2.39
CA GLN A 99 -0.96 7.37 2.75
C GLN A 99 0.28 7.14 3.61
N VAL A 100 1.43 7.70 3.25
CA VAL A 100 2.71 7.52 3.98
C VAL A 100 2.65 8.16 5.37
N GLY A 101 2.12 9.38 5.46
CA GLY A 101 2.10 10.14 6.71
C GLY A 101 0.97 9.78 7.68
N HIS A 102 -0.13 9.23 7.17
CA HIS A 102 -1.34 8.99 7.97
C HIS A 102 -1.86 7.56 7.87
N ILE A 103 -2.32 7.11 6.69
CA ILE A 103 -3.00 5.82 6.56
C ILE A 103 -2.08 4.68 7.01
N GLY A 104 -0.88 4.58 6.45
CA GLY A 104 0.06 3.51 6.78
C GLY A 104 0.37 3.43 8.26
N PRO A 105 0.86 4.51 8.88
CA PRO A 105 1.17 4.52 10.30
C PRO A 105 -0.04 4.24 11.20
N MET A 106 -1.18 4.88 10.96
CA MET A 106 -2.33 4.77 11.86
C MET A 106 -3.05 3.42 11.75
N PHE A 107 -3.23 2.89 10.53
CA PHE A 107 -3.73 1.52 10.35
C PHE A 107 -2.76 0.47 10.91
N GLY A 108 -1.44 0.70 10.77
CA GLY A 108 -0.42 -0.15 11.36
C GLY A 108 -0.49 -0.18 12.89
N GLN A 109 -0.62 0.99 13.53
CA GLN A 109 -0.79 1.08 14.99
C GLN A 109 -2.12 0.49 15.44
N TYR A 110 -3.20 0.72 14.69
CA TYR A 110 -4.48 0.04 14.95
C TYR A 110 -4.28 -1.48 14.98
N GLY A 111 -3.67 -2.05 13.93
CA GLY A 111 -3.39 -3.48 13.86
C GLY A 111 -2.53 -3.97 15.02
N HIS A 112 -1.49 -3.22 15.37
CA HIS A 112 -0.63 -3.54 16.51
C HIS A 112 -1.41 -3.69 17.80
N PHE A 113 -2.14 -2.65 18.21
CA PHE A 113 -2.82 -2.65 19.50
C PHE A 113 -4.08 -3.54 19.56
N HIS A 114 -4.72 -3.83 18.42
CA HIS A 114 -5.91 -4.69 18.39
C HIS A 114 -5.57 -6.17 18.21
N ARG A 115 -4.42 -6.52 17.62
CA ARG A 115 -4.11 -7.91 17.23
C ARG A 115 -2.79 -8.45 17.77
N TYR A 116 -1.76 -7.61 17.89
CA TYR A 116 -0.39 -8.09 18.10
C TYR A 116 0.25 -7.64 19.41
N ALA A 117 -0.23 -6.58 20.03
CA ALA A 117 0.33 -6.08 21.29
C ALA A 117 0.20 -7.15 22.39
N PRO A 118 1.27 -7.41 23.15
CA PRO A 118 1.26 -8.39 24.25
C PRO A 118 0.36 -7.92 25.41
N GLU A 119 0.14 -6.62 25.52
CA GLU A 119 -0.67 -6.02 26.58
C GLU A 119 -1.92 -5.35 26.02
N GLN A 120 -2.98 -5.35 26.83
CA GLN A 120 -4.20 -4.61 26.53
C GLN A 120 -4.04 -3.15 26.95
N VAL A 121 -4.03 -2.23 25.98
CA VAL A 121 -3.94 -0.78 26.22
C VAL A 121 -5.19 -0.09 25.68
N PRO A 122 -6.29 -0.01 26.49
CA PRO A 122 -7.59 0.49 26.01
C PRO A 122 -7.53 1.89 25.41
N TYR A 123 -6.72 2.78 25.98
CA TYR A 123 -6.52 4.14 25.46
C TYR A 123 -5.93 4.13 24.05
N ALA A 124 -4.88 3.34 23.81
CA ALA A 124 -4.27 3.24 22.51
C ALA A 124 -5.22 2.62 21.47
N LYS A 125 -5.95 1.55 21.85
CA LYS A 125 -6.97 0.94 20.99
C LYS A 125 -8.01 1.96 20.55
N LYS A 126 -8.59 2.71 21.52
CA LYS A 126 -9.57 3.74 21.18
C LYS A 126 -8.98 4.84 20.32
N ARG A 127 -7.82 5.38 20.68
CA ARG A 127 -7.15 6.46 19.93
C ARG A 127 -6.93 6.09 18.47
N TYR A 128 -6.37 4.89 18.20
CA TYR A 128 -6.08 4.48 16.83
C TYR A 128 -7.32 4.05 16.06
N ALA A 129 -8.35 3.51 16.73
CA ALA A 129 -9.64 3.25 16.10
C ALA A 129 -10.33 4.55 15.67
N ASP A 130 -10.37 5.56 16.53
CA ASP A 130 -10.95 6.87 16.21
C ASP A 130 -10.21 7.52 15.02
N GLU A 131 -8.87 7.44 15.00
CA GLU A 131 -8.08 8.02 13.91
C GLU A 131 -8.28 7.25 12.59
N VAL A 132 -8.32 5.92 12.60
CA VAL A 132 -8.63 5.12 11.41
C VAL A 132 -10.00 5.50 10.85
N LEU A 133 -11.03 5.63 11.70
CA LEU A 133 -12.38 6.05 11.26
C LEU A 133 -12.37 7.46 10.67
N ARG A 134 -11.61 8.40 11.26
CA ARG A 134 -11.43 9.74 10.69
C ARG A 134 -10.80 9.70 9.30
N LEU A 135 -9.75 8.88 9.11
CA LEU A 135 -9.06 8.73 7.81
C LEU A 135 -9.98 8.09 6.77
N ILE A 136 -10.77 7.09 7.15
CA ILE A 136 -11.81 6.47 6.31
C ILE A 136 -12.83 7.53 5.85
N ALA A 137 -13.30 8.38 6.77
CA ALA A 137 -14.25 9.43 6.44
C ALA A 137 -13.68 10.49 5.48
N VAL A 138 -12.39 10.82 5.59
CA VAL A 138 -11.70 11.71 4.64
C VAL A 138 -11.69 11.12 3.24
N MET A 139 -11.37 9.82 3.12
CA MET A 139 -11.36 9.14 1.81
C MET A 139 -12.77 8.99 1.23
N ASP A 140 -13.75 8.61 2.03
CA ASP A 140 -15.15 8.49 1.56
C ASP A 140 -15.67 9.82 1.02
N LYS A 141 -15.41 10.92 1.73
CA LYS A 141 -15.81 12.26 1.31
C LYS A 141 -15.21 12.69 -0.04
N GLU A 142 -13.93 12.34 -0.30
CA GLU A 142 -13.29 12.63 -1.58
C GLU A 142 -13.94 11.81 -2.72
N LEU A 143 -14.25 10.56 -2.45
CA LEU A 143 -14.83 9.62 -3.41
C LEU A 143 -16.31 9.90 -3.74
N VAL A 144 -16.97 10.83 -3.07
CA VAL A 144 -18.29 11.34 -3.48
C VAL A 144 -18.25 11.97 -4.89
N GLN A 145 -17.15 12.63 -5.22
CA GLN A 145 -17.00 13.39 -6.47
C GLN A 145 -16.11 12.71 -7.50
N HIS A 146 -15.39 11.66 -7.11
CA HIS A 146 -14.36 11.04 -7.92
C HIS A 146 -14.46 9.53 -7.94
N ALA A 147 -14.21 8.93 -9.10
CA ALA A 147 -14.18 7.46 -9.24
C ALA A 147 -12.96 6.84 -8.56
N TYR A 148 -11.84 7.57 -8.50
CA TYR A 148 -10.60 7.18 -7.85
C TYR A 148 -10.13 8.25 -6.87
N ILE A 149 -9.24 7.89 -5.95
CA ILE A 149 -8.88 8.75 -4.83
C ILE A 149 -8.26 10.10 -5.25
N SER A 150 -7.65 10.17 -6.41
CA SER A 150 -7.01 11.39 -6.94
C SER A 150 -7.78 12.04 -8.10
N GLY A 151 -8.93 11.49 -8.51
CA GLY A 151 -9.72 12.01 -9.62
C GLY A 151 -10.45 10.95 -10.44
N THR A 152 -10.40 11.07 -11.77
CA THR A 152 -11.13 10.19 -12.69
C THR A 152 -10.37 8.95 -13.13
N GLU A 153 -9.07 8.89 -12.89
CA GLU A 153 -8.19 7.82 -13.37
C GLU A 153 -7.55 7.04 -12.21
N TYR A 154 -7.35 5.75 -12.45
CA TYR A 154 -6.61 4.87 -11.54
C TYR A 154 -5.12 5.23 -11.54
N THR A 155 -4.55 5.48 -10.38
CA THR A 155 -3.18 5.98 -10.22
C THR A 155 -2.41 5.26 -9.11
N ILE A 156 -1.15 5.61 -8.96
CA ILE A 156 -0.32 5.12 -7.84
C ILE A 156 -0.88 5.49 -6.46
N ALA A 157 -1.73 6.51 -6.35
CA ALA A 157 -2.41 6.85 -5.09
C ALA A 157 -3.38 5.75 -4.65
N ASP A 158 -4.14 5.20 -5.59
CA ASP A 158 -5.05 4.08 -5.33
C ASP A 158 -4.27 2.81 -4.96
N MET A 159 -3.18 2.54 -5.70
CA MET A 159 -2.28 1.41 -5.41
C MET A 159 -1.61 1.53 -4.04
N ALA A 160 -1.32 2.74 -3.59
CA ALA A 160 -0.72 3.00 -2.28
C ALA A 160 -1.72 2.78 -1.12
N ILE A 161 -2.98 3.17 -1.31
CA ILE A 161 -4.00 3.20 -0.25
C ILE A 161 -4.75 1.87 -0.12
N TRP A 162 -5.17 1.30 -1.25
CA TRP A 162 -6.04 0.12 -1.27
C TRP A 162 -5.54 -1.07 -0.43
N PRO A 163 -4.24 -1.44 -0.45
CA PRO A 163 -3.74 -2.57 0.33
C PRO A 163 -3.91 -2.41 1.86
N TRP A 164 -3.98 -1.17 2.35
CA TRP A 164 -4.21 -0.92 3.77
C TRP A 164 -5.64 -1.19 4.19
N LEU A 165 -6.62 -0.87 3.34
CA LEU A 165 -8.03 -1.23 3.56
C LEU A 165 -8.22 -2.76 3.45
N TYR A 166 -7.57 -3.38 2.48
CA TYR A 166 -7.55 -4.84 2.37
C TYR A 166 -6.98 -5.50 3.64
N CYS A 167 -5.88 -4.99 4.16
CA CYS A 167 -5.29 -5.46 5.41
C CYS A 167 -6.23 -5.24 6.60
N TYR A 168 -6.87 -4.08 6.70
CA TYR A 168 -7.81 -3.74 7.76
C TYR A 168 -8.94 -4.76 7.85
N GLU A 169 -9.54 -5.14 6.74
CA GLU A 169 -10.61 -6.13 6.72
C GLU A 169 -10.10 -7.58 6.85
N ASN A 170 -9.06 -7.94 6.10
CA ASN A 170 -8.67 -9.34 5.97
C ASN A 170 -7.69 -9.82 7.04
N PHE A 171 -6.76 -8.97 7.49
CA PHE A 171 -5.77 -9.32 8.51
C PHE A 171 -6.17 -8.86 9.90
N TYR A 172 -6.66 -7.62 10.03
CA TYR A 172 -7.08 -7.11 11.34
C TYR A 172 -8.50 -7.53 11.71
N LYS A 173 -9.27 -8.11 10.77
CA LYS A 173 -10.66 -8.56 10.96
C LYS A 173 -11.59 -7.45 11.42
N ALA A 174 -11.31 -6.23 11.01
CA ALA A 174 -12.16 -5.07 11.19
C ALA A 174 -13.13 -4.93 10.01
N THR A 175 -14.21 -4.20 10.20
CA THR A 175 -15.22 -3.99 9.15
C THR A 175 -15.38 -2.50 8.89
N ILE A 176 -15.45 -2.13 7.61
CA ILE A 176 -15.84 -0.79 7.19
C ILE A 176 -17.36 -0.78 6.99
N ASP A 177 -18.06 0.08 7.71
CA ASP A 177 -19.52 0.16 7.59
C ASP A 177 -19.94 0.77 6.25
N ALA A 178 -20.48 -0.08 5.37
CA ALA A 178 -20.94 0.33 4.03
C ALA A 178 -22.10 1.34 4.04
N LYS A 179 -22.86 1.42 5.15
CA LYS A 179 -23.92 2.44 5.26
C LYS A 179 -23.35 3.80 5.59
N GLN A 180 -22.27 3.83 6.37
CA GLN A 180 -21.60 5.05 6.78
C GLN A 180 -20.61 5.56 5.72
N PHE A 181 -19.94 4.62 4.98
CA PHE A 181 -18.88 4.94 4.01
C PHE A 181 -19.13 4.26 2.65
N PRO A 182 -20.26 4.56 1.97
CA PRO A 182 -20.69 3.85 0.77
C PRO A 182 -19.74 4.06 -0.43
N HIS A 183 -19.17 5.27 -0.57
CA HIS A 183 -18.29 5.62 -1.69
C HIS A 183 -16.93 4.93 -1.58
N LEU A 184 -16.39 4.86 -0.35
CA LEU A 184 -15.15 4.13 -0.09
C LEU A 184 -15.32 2.64 -0.36
N ILE A 185 -16.44 2.04 0.05
CA ILE A 185 -16.72 0.62 -0.22
C ILE A 185 -16.87 0.36 -1.73
N GLN A 186 -17.55 1.23 -2.45
CA GLN A 186 -17.67 1.12 -3.90
C GLN A 186 -16.29 1.15 -4.58
N TRP A 187 -15.45 2.13 -4.23
CA TRP A 187 -14.09 2.25 -4.72
C TRP A 187 -13.24 1.02 -4.36
N TYR A 188 -13.31 0.57 -3.10
CA TYR A 188 -12.58 -0.60 -2.63
C TYR A 188 -12.94 -1.86 -3.42
N GLN A 189 -14.24 -2.10 -3.64
CA GLN A 189 -14.73 -3.25 -4.40
C GLN A 189 -14.35 -3.16 -5.88
N MET A 190 -14.43 -1.97 -6.48
CA MET A 190 -14.03 -1.75 -7.87
C MET A 190 -12.56 -2.13 -8.10
N ILE A 191 -11.66 -1.69 -7.22
CA ILE A 191 -10.24 -2.02 -7.33
C ILE A 191 -10.00 -3.52 -7.04
N ALA A 192 -10.69 -4.10 -6.08
CA ALA A 192 -10.59 -5.54 -5.77
C ALA A 192 -10.95 -6.44 -6.97
N GLN A 193 -11.76 -5.97 -7.93
CA GLN A 193 -12.11 -6.73 -9.12
C GLN A 193 -11.06 -6.67 -10.23
N ARG A 194 -10.07 -5.78 -10.16
CA ARG A 194 -9.01 -5.69 -11.18
C ARG A 194 -8.23 -7.00 -11.25
N PRO A 195 -8.04 -7.57 -12.44
CA PRO A 195 -7.29 -8.83 -12.60
C PRO A 195 -5.87 -8.75 -12.02
N GLN A 196 -5.21 -7.62 -12.18
CA GLN A 196 -3.85 -7.37 -11.71
C GLN A 196 -3.77 -7.29 -10.18
N VAL A 197 -4.77 -6.73 -9.53
CA VAL A 197 -4.87 -6.73 -8.05
C VAL A 197 -5.07 -8.15 -7.53
N LYS A 198 -5.91 -8.95 -8.20
CA LYS A 198 -6.09 -10.36 -7.86
C LYS A 198 -4.80 -11.17 -8.05
N ALA A 199 -4.08 -10.93 -9.16
CA ALA A 199 -2.78 -11.56 -9.42
C ALA A 199 -1.75 -11.18 -8.35
N ALA A 200 -1.64 -9.90 -8.01
CA ALA A 200 -0.75 -9.43 -6.95
C ALA A 200 -1.03 -10.07 -5.58
N LEU A 201 -2.30 -10.25 -5.23
CA LEU A 201 -2.67 -10.96 -4.00
C LEU A 201 -2.35 -12.46 -4.07
N ALA A 202 -2.53 -13.08 -5.24
CA ALA A 202 -2.23 -14.50 -5.45
C ALA A 202 -0.73 -14.80 -5.34
N ALA A 203 0.13 -13.85 -5.70
CA ALA A 203 1.58 -13.99 -5.60
C ALA A 203 2.10 -14.25 -4.16
N TYR A 204 1.28 -13.99 -3.14
CA TYR A 204 1.60 -14.21 -1.72
C TYR A 204 0.77 -15.33 -1.06
N LYS A 205 -0.08 -15.99 -1.81
CA LYS A 205 -0.76 -17.20 -1.32
C LYS A 205 0.19 -18.39 -1.46
N ASP A 206 0.35 -19.15 -0.43
CA ASP A 206 1.04 -20.44 -0.42
C ASP A 206 0.14 -21.51 -1.04
#